data_f99a4aec3802b077f88712c38ce77d90
#
_entry.id   f99a4aec3802b077f88712c38ce77d90
#
_cell.length_a   1.000
_cell.length_b   1.000
_cell.length_c   1.000
_cell.angle_alpha   90.00
_cell.angle_beta   90.00
_cell.angle_gamma   90.00
#
_symmetry.space_group_name_H-M   'P 1'
#
loop_
_entity.id
_entity.type
_entity.pdbx_description
1 polymer ?
#
loop_
_entity_poly.entity_id
_entity_poly.type
_entity_poly.pdbx_seq_one_letter_code
_entity_poly.pdbx_strand_id
1 'polypeptide(L)'
;MIDTPGATDLNDFLLTVIRQQRHFGARVIVSTQEPTISTQLIDLCAITVIHRFTSPDWFRALKTHISISSGSTEGEDEKYLFREIVNLRTGEALIYAPTAVLGKDLTGKPIKATEELLKVSIRKRVTWDGGQSIVCV
;
A
#
# COMPACT_ATOMS: atom_id res chain seq x y z
N MET A 1 -17.46 12.32 7.48
CA MET A 1 -16.66 11.74 8.60
C MET A 1 -17.65 11.35 9.67
N ILE A 2 -17.85 10.06 9.93
CA ILE A 2 -18.71 9.62 11.03
C ILE A 2 -17.81 9.58 12.26
N ASP A 3 -17.73 10.70 12.96
CA ASP A 3 -17.07 10.77 14.27
C ASP A 3 -17.98 10.15 15.32
N THR A 4 -18.05 8.83 15.34
CA THR A 4 -18.60 8.13 16.49
C THR A 4 -17.46 7.91 17.49
N PRO A 5 -17.70 8.11 18.80
CA PRO A 5 -16.65 7.91 19.83
C PRO A 5 -15.94 6.56 19.71
N GLY A 6 -16.67 5.51 19.37
CA GLY A 6 -16.09 4.18 19.19
C GLY A 6 -15.14 4.02 18.00
N ALA A 7 -15.29 4.82 16.93
CA ALA A 7 -14.36 4.78 15.79
C ALA A 7 -13.02 5.42 16.12
N THR A 8 -13.04 6.49 16.92
CA THR A 8 -11.81 7.14 17.41
C THR A 8 -11.04 6.21 18.34
N ASP A 9 -11.73 5.55 19.28
CA ASP A 9 -11.11 4.62 20.22
C ASP A 9 -10.46 3.43 19.50
N LEU A 10 -11.12 2.87 18.47
CA LEU A 10 -10.56 1.79 17.66
C LEU A 10 -9.31 2.24 16.89
N ASN A 11 -9.34 3.42 16.32
CA ASN A 11 -8.18 3.97 15.59
C ASN A 11 -6.99 4.15 16.52
N ASP A 12 -7.18 4.72 17.70
CA ASP A 12 -6.13 4.94 18.69
C ASP A 12 -5.57 3.61 19.22
N PHE A 13 -6.43 2.63 19.41
CA PHE A 13 -6.02 1.28 19.77
C PHE A 13 -5.14 0.66 18.68
N LEU A 14 -5.56 0.71 17.40
CA LEU A 14 -4.78 0.20 16.28
C LEU A 14 -3.43 0.89 16.15
N LEU A 15 -3.39 2.21 16.27
CA LEU A 15 -2.14 2.97 16.27
C LEU A 15 -1.19 2.52 17.38
N THR A 16 -1.72 2.28 18.58
CA THR A 16 -0.93 1.79 19.70
C THR A 16 -0.36 0.41 19.43
N VAL A 17 -1.17 -0.52 18.92
CA VAL A 17 -0.74 -1.88 18.57
C VAL A 17 0.35 -1.84 17.48
N ILE A 18 0.18 -1.03 16.44
CA ILE A 18 1.16 -0.92 15.36
C ILE A 18 2.49 -0.36 15.87
N ARG A 19 2.48 0.67 16.71
CA ARG A 19 3.70 1.24 17.31
C ARG A 19 4.43 0.24 18.20
N GLN A 20 3.69 -0.61 18.89
CA GLN A 20 4.22 -1.60 19.85
C GLN A 20 4.39 -3.00 19.24
N GLN A 21 4.10 -3.19 17.95
CA GLN A 21 4.11 -4.51 17.30
C GLN A 21 5.41 -5.29 17.51
N ARG A 22 6.55 -4.61 17.61
CA ARG A 22 7.86 -5.25 17.85
C ARG A 22 7.93 -5.84 19.27
N HIS A 23 7.35 -5.16 20.26
CA HIS A 23 7.32 -5.64 21.64
C HIS A 23 6.41 -6.86 21.80
N PHE A 24 5.33 -6.90 21.03
CA PHE A 24 4.39 -8.03 21.03
C PHE A 24 4.78 -9.17 20.09
N GLY A 25 5.85 -9.02 19.31
CA GLY A 25 6.18 -9.98 18.25
C GLY A 25 5.09 -10.09 17.16
N ALA A 26 4.22 -9.10 17.08
CA ALA A 26 3.08 -9.09 16.15
C ALA A 26 3.48 -8.59 14.77
N ARG A 27 2.67 -8.95 13.77
CA ARG A 27 2.65 -8.34 12.44
C ARG A 27 1.23 -7.88 12.16
N VAL A 28 1.09 -6.63 11.76
CA VAL A 28 -0.22 -6.02 11.49
C VAL A 28 -0.39 -5.85 10.00
N ILE A 29 -1.49 -6.35 9.47
CA ILE A 29 -1.90 -6.17 8.08
C ILE A 29 -3.23 -5.44 8.09
N VAL A 30 -3.29 -4.29 7.42
CA VAL A 30 -4.52 -3.51 7.25
C VAL A 30 -4.95 -3.62 5.79
N SER A 31 -6.17 -4.06 5.55
CA SER A 31 -6.78 -4.08 4.23
C SER A 31 -8.05 -3.23 4.27
N THR A 32 -8.15 -2.26 3.35
CA THR A 32 -9.27 -1.33 3.34
C THR A 32 -9.62 -0.90 1.92
N GLN A 33 -10.88 -0.56 1.71
CA GLN A 33 -11.40 0.11 0.52
C GLN A 33 -11.85 1.55 0.84
N GLU A 34 -11.69 1.97 2.09
CA GLU A 34 -12.13 3.28 2.56
C GLU A 34 -11.02 4.33 2.43
N PRO A 35 -11.23 5.42 1.65
CA PRO A 35 -10.25 6.52 1.51
C PRO A 35 -10.12 7.37 2.78
N THR A 36 -11.02 7.19 3.74
CA THR A 36 -11.04 7.92 5.02
C THR A 36 -10.19 7.26 6.11
N ILE A 37 -9.41 6.22 5.77
CA ILE A 37 -8.46 5.62 6.71
C ILE A 37 -7.52 6.68 7.27
N SER A 38 -7.19 6.56 8.55
CA SER A 38 -6.25 7.48 9.20
C SER A 38 -4.91 7.52 8.45
N THR A 39 -4.49 8.72 8.09
CA THR A 39 -3.19 8.95 7.43
C THR A 39 -2.04 8.44 8.29
N GLN A 40 -2.15 8.54 9.62
CA GLN A 40 -1.16 8.00 10.55
C GLN A 40 -0.99 6.48 10.45
N LEU A 41 -2.06 5.73 10.11
CA LEU A 41 -1.95 4.29 9.86
C LEU A 41 -1.14 4.00 8.60
N ILE A 42 -1.35 4.78 7.55
CA ILE A 42 -0.59 4.63 6.28
C ILE A 42 0.90 4.94 6.52
N ASP A 43 1.21 6.01 7.25
CA ASP A 43 2.59 6.42 7.58
C ASP A 43 3.36 5.37 8.39
N LEU A 44 2.68 4.58 9.20
CA LEU A 44 3.30 3.51 9.99
C LEU A 44 3.50 2.21 9.21
N CYS A 45 2.94 2.11 8.00
CA CYS A 45 3.11 0.93 7.16
C CYS A 45 4.51 0.90 6.53
N ALA A 46 5.27 -0.15 6.78
CA ALA A 46 6.57 -0.36 6.13
C ALA A 46 6.43 -0.77 4.65
N ILE A 47 5.28 -1.33 4.28
CA ILE A 47 4.95 -1.78 2.93
C ILE A 47 3.51 -1.38 2.64
N THR A 48 3.27 -0.72 1.52
CA THR A 48 1.93 -0.41 1.01
C THR A 48 1.72 -1.13 -0.31
N VAL A 49 0.66 -1.94 -0.38
CA VAL A 49 0.25 -2.65 -1.62
C VAL A 49 -0.97 -1.96 -2.19
N ILE A 50 -0.84 -1.46 -3.40
CA ILE A 50 -1.85 -0.66 -4.09
C ILE A 50 -2.44 -1.51 -5.20
N HIS A 51 -3.69 -1.92 -5.04
CA HIS A 51 -4.47 -2.55 -6.09
C HIS A 51 -5.18 -1.49 -6.94
N ARG A 52 -5.76 -1.92 -8.05
CA ARG A 52 -6.51 -1.05 -8.95
C ARG A 52 -7.65 -0.33 -8.23
N PHE A 53 -7.71 0.98 -8.39
CA PHE A 53 -8.85 1.81 -8.02
C PHE A 53 -9.00 2.97 -9.02
N THR A 54 -10.17 3.62 -9.01
CA THR A 54 -10.50 4.74 -9.92
C THR A 54 -10.89 6.00 -9.15
N SER A 55 -10.91 5.96 -7.82
CA SER A 55 -11.34 7.07 -6.97
C SER A 55 -10.24 8.15 -6.88
N PRO A 56 -10.53 9.42 -7.24
CA PRO A 56 -9.61 10.53 -7.02
C PRO A 56 -9.32 10.80 -5.53
N ASP A 57 -10.27 10.50 -4.64
CA ASP A 57 -10.09 10.70 -3.19
C ASP A 57 -9.06 9.72 -2.63
N TRP A 58 -9.09 8.46 -3.06
CA TRP A 58 -8.05 7.49 -2.77
C TRP A 58 -6.69 7.94 -3.27
N PHE A 59 -6.64 8.44 -4.50
CA PHE A 59 -5.40 8.92 -5.07
C PHE A 59 -4.83 10.10 -4.27
N ARG A 60 -5.69 11.04 -3.86
CA ARG A 60 -5.31 12.19 -3.04
C ARG A 60 -4.77 11.77 -1.67
N ALA A 61 -5.41 10.81 -1.01
CA ALA A 61 -4.94 10.27 0.26
C ALA A 61 -3.59 9.57 0.10
N LEU A 62 -3.41 8.80 -0.96
CA LEU A 62 -2.21 8.01 -1.21
C LEU A 62 -0.98 8.88 -1.53
N LYS A 63 -1.15 9.90 -2.38
CA LYS A 63 -0.03 10.74 -2.85
C LYS A 63 0.70 11.49 -1.74
N THR A 64 0.02 11.78 -0.63
CA THR A 64 0.64 12.44 0.53
C THR A 64 1.64 11.56 1.26
N HIS A 65 1.57 10.23 1.05
CA HIS A 65 2.40 9.23 1.72
C HIS A 65 3.43 8.58 0.81
N ILE A 66 3.26 8.72 -0.50
CA ILE A 66 4.19 8.17 -1.49
C ILE A 66 4.99 9.32 -2.09
N SER A 67 6.20 9.51 -1.59
CA SER A 67 7.16 10.44 -2.21
C SER A 67 7.73 9.79 -3.46
N ILE A 68 7.23 10.19 -4.62
CA ILE A 68 7.82 9.80 -5.91
C ILE A 68 8.74 10.94 -6.32
N SER A 69 10.03 10.72 -6.16
CA SER A 69 11.07 11.62 -6.65
C SER A 69 11.40 11.27 -8.11
N SER A 70 10.50 11.54 -9.03
CA SER A 70 10.89 11.63 -10.43
C SER A 70 11.28 13.08 -10.69
N GLY A 71 12.42 13.29 -11.35
CA GLY A 71 12.94 14.63 -11.68
C GLY A 71 12.13 15.39 -12.72
N SER A 72 10.87 15.05 -12.90
CA SER A 72 9.89 15.66 -13.79
C SER A 72 8.98 16.65 -13.04
N THR A 73 8.22 17.43 -13.79
CA THR A 73 7.29 18.43 -13.25
C THR A 73 6.18 17.73 -12.43
N GLU A 74 5.99 18.08 -11.18
CA GLU A 74 5.09 17.42 -10.19
C GLU A 74 3.72 17.01 -10.74
N GLY A 75 3.12 17.78 -11.62
CA GLY A 75 1.79 17.48 -12.18
C GLY A 75 1.75 16.39 -13.25
N GLU A 76 2.86 16.09 -13.91
CA GLU A 76 2.93 15.02 -14.93
C GLU A 76 3.13 13.67 -14.27
N ASP A 77 3.94 13.61 -13.23
CA ASP A 77 4.17 12.40 -12.46
C ASP A 77 2.90 11.92 -11.74
N GLU A 78 2.11 12.84 -11.21
CA GLU A 78 0.82 12.51 -10.59
C GLU A 78 -0.15 11.89 -11.61
N LYS A 79 -0.26 12.46 -12.80
CA LYS A 79 -1.13 11.94 -13.87
C LYS A 79 -0.65 10.57 -14.36
N TYR A 80 0.66 10.39 -14.46
CA TYR A 80 1.25 9.11 -14.84
C TYR A 80 0.92 8.04 -13.80
N LEU A 81 1.16 8.32 -12.52
CA LEU A 81 0.89 7.38 -11.44
C LEU A 81 -0.60 7.01 -11.37
N PHE A 82 -1.49 7.98 -11.42
CA PHE A 82 -2.93 7.70 -11.41
C PHE A 82 -3.33 6.79 -12.57
N ARG A 83 -2.81 7.06 -13.77
CA ARG A 83 -3.07 6.24 -14.95
C ARG A 83 -2.51 4.81 -14.80
N GLU A 84 -1.32 4.65 -14.21
CA GLU A 84 -0.76 3.32 -13.90
C GLU A 84 -1.68 2.53 -12.95
N ILE A 85 -2.18 3.16 -11.88
CA ILE A 85 -3.09 2.53 -10.93
C ILE A 85 -4.40 2.10 -11.60
N VAL A 86 -5.01 2.99 -12.38
CA VAL A 86 -6.28 2.71 -13.08
C VAL A 86 -6.12 1.57 -14.10
N ASN A 87 -4.96 1.46 -14.73
CA ASN A 87 -4.67 0.45 -15.76
C ASN A 87 -4.18 -0.90 -15.21
N LEU A 88 -4.04 -1.04 -13.89
CA LEU A 88 -3.68 -2.34 -13.29
C LEU A 88 -4.72 -3.40 -13.65
N ARG A 89 -4.24 -4.57 -14.05
CA ARG A 89 -5.08 -5.73 -14.34
C ARG A 89 -5.40 -6.48 -13.05
N THR A 90 -6.42 -7.33 -13.11
CA THR A 90 -6.70 -8.26 -12.00
C THR A 90 -5.47 -9.12 -11.71
N GLY A 91 -5.04 -9.15 -10.46
CA GLY A 91 -3.82 -9.84 -10.04
C GLY A 91 -2.54 -9.02 -10.18
N GLU A 92 -2.60 -7.77 -10.65
CA GLU A 92 -1.49 -6.83 -10.59
C GLU A 92 -1.63 -5.90 -9.39
N ALA A 93 -0.51 -5.41 -8.88
CA ALA A 93 -0.44 -4.38 -7.84
C ALA A 93 0.83 -3.54 -7.99
N LEU A 94 0.80 -2.35 -7.41
CA LEU A 94 2.00 -1.56 -7.17
C LEU A 94 2.39 -1.71 -5.70
N ILE A 95 3.69 -1.89 -5.44
CA ILE A 95 4.22 -1.96 -4.07
C ILE A 95 5.12 -0.75 -3.82
N TYR A 96 4.81 -0.04 -2.75
CA TYR A 96 5.67 0.98 -2.16
C TYR A 96 6.32 0.43 -0.90
N ALA A 97 7.64 0.29 -0.91
CA ALA A 97 8.39 -0.30 0.20
C ALA A 97 9.80 0.33 0.28
N PRO A 98 9.91 1.60 0.68
CA PRO A 98 11.14 2.39 0.55
C PRO A 98 12.34 1.81 1.32
N THR A 99 12.11 0.99 2.33
CA THR A 99 13.17 0.35 3.12
C THR A 99 13.51 -1.07 2.65
N ALA A 100 12.78 -1.59 1.65
CA ALA A 100 13.00 -2.95 1.16
C ALA A 100 14.33 -3.05 0.40
N VAL A 101 15.02 -4.17 0.61
CA VAL A 101 16.22 -4.54 -0.14
C VAL A 101 15.83 -5.49 -1.26
N LEU A 102 16.01 -5.06 -2.50
CA LEU A 102 15.66 -5.83 -3.69
C LEU A 102 16.72 -6.86 -4.10
N GLY A 103 17.96 -6.61 -3.70
CA GLY A 103 19.08 -7.45 -4.08
C GLY A 103 20.42 -6.83 -3.64
N LYS A 104 21.48 -7.33 -4.24
CA LYS A 104 22.81 -6.75 -4.11
C LYS A 104 23.35 -6.44 -5.51
N ASP A 105 24.08 -5.34 -5.64
CA ASP A 105 24.81 -5.03 -6.85
C ASP A 105 26.06 -5.93 -7.01
N LEU A 106 26.78 -5.77 -8.10
CA LEU A 106 28.01 -6.52 -8.39
C LEU A 106 29.12 -6.30 -7.36
N THR A 107 29.02 -5.25 -6.54
CA THR A 107 29.95 -4.92 -5.47
C THR A 107 29.51 -5.46 -4.11
N GLY A 108 28.34 -6.10 -4.03
CA GLY A 108 27.74 -6.63 -2.81
C GLY A 108 26.95 -5.61 -2.00
N LYS A 109 26.79 -4.36 -2.49
CA LYS A 109 26.01 -3.31 -1.85
C LYS A 109 24.51 -3.56 -2.02
N PRO A 110 23.68 -3.35 -0.97
CA PRO A 110 22.25 -3.57 -1.08
C PRO A 110 21.59 -2.55 -2.02
N ILE A 111 20.77 -3.06 -2.95
CA ILE A 111 19.89 -2.26 -3.81
C ILE A 111 18.59 -2.08 -3.05
N LYS A 112 18.22 -0.84 -2.75
CA LYS A 112 16.97 -0.50 -2.02
C LYS A 112 15.91 -0.01 -2.99
N ALA A 113 14.64 -0.28 -2.66
CA ALA A 113 13.46 0.23 -3.37
C ALA A 113 13.09 1.66 -2.92
N THR A 114 14.06 2.56 -2.82
CA THR A 114 13.93 3.82 -2.08
C THR A 114 12.97 4.83 -2.70
N GLU A 115 12.74 4.82 -4.01
CA GLU A 115 12.01 5.91 -4.68
C GLU A 115 11.07 5.43 -5.78
N GLU A 116 10.97 4.12 -6.00
CA GLU A 116 10.19 3.57 -7.09
C GLU A 116 9.04 2.70 -6.59
N LEU A 117 7.93 2.77 -7.31
CA LEU A 117 6.84 1.83 -7.17
C LEU A 117 7.15 0.57 -7.97
N LEU A 118 7.11 -0.56 -7.31
CA LEU A 118 7.34 -1.85 -7.94
C LEU A 118 6.03 -2.42 -8.46
N LYS A 119 5.89 -2.55 -9.78
CA LYS A 119 4.76 -3.27 -10.36
C LYS A 119 5.00 -4.76 -10.22
N VAL A 120 4.03 -5.46 -9.62
CA VAL A 120 4.10 -6.89 -9.33
C VAL A 120 2.86 -7.63 -9.82
N SER A 121 3.04 -8.91 -10.14
CA SER A 121 1.94 -9.85 -10.33
C SER A 121 1.75 -10.67 -9.06
N ILE A 122 0.55 -10.59 -8.48
CA ILE A 122 0.19 -11.41 -7.33
C ILE A 122 0.09 -12.86 -7.80
N ARG A 123 0.79 -13.75 -7.13
CA ARG A 123 0.78 -15.17 -7.48
C ARG A 123 -0.64 -15.76 -7.36
N LYS A 124 -0.94 -16.72 -8.21
CA LYS A 124 -2.17 -17.51 -8.07
C LYS A 124 -2.18 -18.27 -6.74
N ARG A 125 -3.38 -18.51 -6.22
CA ARG A 125 -3.59 -19.33 -5.03
C ARG A 125 -2.90 -20.70 -5.18
N VAL A 126 -2.16 -21.11 -4.17
CA VAL A 126 -1.46 -22.40 -4.13
C VAL A 126 -2.25 -23.42 -3.33
N THR A 127 -3.04 -22.95 -2.36
CA THR A 127 -3.86 -23.82 -1.50
C THR A 127 -5.20 -24.14 -2.13
N TRP A 128 -5.60 -25.41 -2.09
CA TRP A 128 -6.93 -25.89 -2.44
C TRP A 128 -7.77 -25.89 -1.16
N ASP A 129 -8.60 -24.86 -0.97
CA ASP A 129 -9.42 -24.70 0.24
C ASP A 129 -10.91 -24.99 0.01
N GLY A 130 -11.27 -25.65 -1.09
CA GLY A 130 -12.65 -26.02 -1.41
C GLY A 130 -13.58 -24.83 -1.71
N GLY A 131 -13.11 -23.60 -1.56
CA GLY A 131 -13.85 -22.39 -1.90
C GLY A 131 -13.68 -22.02 -3.37
N GLN A 132 -14.66 -22.30 -4.20
CA GLN A 132 -14.73 -21.69 -5.54
C GLN A 132 -15.19 -20.25 -5.36
N SER A 133 -14.33 -19.29 -5.68
CA SER A 133 -14.77 -17.91 -5.87
C SER A 133 -15.61 -17.88 -7.15
N ILE A 134 -16.92 -17.91 -7.02
CA ILE A 134 -17.83 -17.67 -8.14
C ILE A 134 -17.79 -16.18 -8.42
N VAL A 135 -17.08 -15.79 -9.46
CA VAL A 135 -17.17 -14.43 -9.98
C VAL A 135 -18.45 -14.38 -10.78
N CYS A 136 -19.49 -13.74 -10.22
CA CYS A 136 -20.66 -13.37 -10.99
C CYS A 136 -20.24 -12.30 -12.00
N VAL A 137 -20.33 -12.64 -13.29
CA VAL A 137 -20.12 -11.74 -14.42
C VAL A 137 -21.43 -11.00 -14.68
#